data_97eb228d3d0280fce22d2f999de0d217
#
_entry.id   97eb228d3d0280fce22d2f999de0d217
#
_cell.length_a   1.000
_cell.length_b   1.000
_cell.length_c   1.000
_cell.angle_alpha   90.00
_cell.angle_beta   90.00
_cell.angle_gamma   90.00
#
_symmetry.space_group_name_H-M   'P 1'
#
loop_
_entity.id
_entity.type
_entity.pdbx_description
1 polymer ?
#
loop_
_entity_poly.entity_id
_entity_poly.type
_entity_poly.pdbx_seq_one_letter_code
_entity_poly.pdbx_strand_id
1 'polypeptide(L)'
;PTPSSAFDGALFIGDSMTTCLKNYVTDGAGSTTALSDAEFMTRSDYSWGEAQDELNGGEGGLWLDDDTALTVTEAIDRFSATKLYIQLGKEDLTYNDVSYVTSTAQAVISALQTKYPNLEITVQAVTPMLEWIDYQGLSSGTIAQYNEAMQTYCTGKKNLKFLNIAAFCTEGYLPAEYCADPEGLCIHLNDEGCAIWADYLLGNKTPEPSSTPTPT
;
A
#
# COMPACT_ATOMS: atom_id res chain seq x y z
N PRO A 1 18.87 0.13 -26.79
CA PRO A 1 17.79 0.24 -25.85
C PRO A 1 18.37 0.11 -24.45
N THR A 2 18.16 1.12 -23.61
CA THR A 2 18.45 1.03 -22.17
C THR A 2 17.64 -0.15 -21.64
N PRO A 3 18.20 -1.06 -20.82
CA PRO A 3 17.39 -2.09 -20.20
C PRO A 3 16.22 -1.44 -19.46
N SER A 4 15.00 -1.91 -19.70
CA SER A 4 13.81 -1.46 -18.97
C SER A 4 14.04 -1.72 -17.48
N SER A 5 13.84 -0.71 -16.65
CA SER A 5 13.88 -0.85 -15.20
C SER A 5 12.80 -1.82 -14.72
N ALA A 6 13.03 -2.49 -13.61
CA ALA A 6 12.03 -3.37 -13.00
C ALA A 6 10.71 -2.65 -12.69
N PHE A 7 10.74 -1.31 -12.53
CA PHE A 7 9.61 -0.46 -12.21
C PHE A 7 9.12 0.40 -13.39
N ASP A 8 9.66 0.21 -14.58
CA ASP A 8 9.10 0.80 -15.80
C ASP A 8 7.65 0.29 -16.00
N GLY A 9 6.71 1.24 -16.19
CA GLY A 9 5.28 0.95 -16.24
C GLY A 9 4.65 0.57 -14.89
N ALA A 10 5.32 0.83 -13.77
CA ALA A 10 4.76 0.65 -12.43
C ALA A 10 4.06 1.92 -11.95
N LEU A 11 2.85 1.73 -11.42
CA LEU A 11 2.07 2.76 -10.74
C LEU A 11 1.86 2.36 -9.29
N PHE A 12 2.21 3.23 -8.37
CA PHE A 12 1.94 3.09 -6.94
C PHE A 12 0.71 3.93 -6.57
N ILE A 13 -0.27 3.29 -5.95
CA ILE A 13 -1.46 3.94 -5.42
C ILE A 13 -1.56 3.67 -3.93
N GLY A 14 -1.82 4.72 -3.15
CA GLY A 14 -2.01 4.56 -1.71
C GLY A 14 -2.30 5.85 -0.95
N ASP A 15 -2.37 5.70 0.36
CA ASP A 15 -2.65 6.77 1.32
C ASP A 15 -1.36 7.50 1.78
N SER A 16 -1.41 8.11 2.97
CA SER A 16 -0.27 8.82 3.57
C SER A 16 0.97 7.93 3.76
N MET A 17 0.80 6.61 3.93
CA MET A 17 1.92 5.69 4.04
C MET A 17 2.69 5.60 2.72
N THR A 18 1.96 5.46 1.61
CA THR A 18 2.57 5.47 0.27
C THR A 18 3.18 6.83 -0.07
N THR A 19 2.64 7.92 0.50
CA THR A 19 3.26 9.25 0.39
C THR A 19 4.65 9.29 1.05
N CYS A 20 4.85 8.61 2.18
CA CYS A 20 6.18 8.50 2.78
C CYS A 20 7.17 7.83 1.82
N LEU A 21 6.78 6.71 1.19
CA LEU A 21 7.61 6.04 0.19
C LEU A 21 7.85 6.92 -1.04
N LYS A 22 6.82 7.62 -1.54
CA LYS A 22 6.95 8.58 -2.65
C LYS A 22 8.02 9.62 -2.35
N ASN A 23 7.95 10.28 -1.20
CA ASN A 23 8.92 11.31 -0.81
C ASN A 23 10.34 10.74 -0.68
N TYR A 24 10.48 9.56 -0.08
CA TYR A 24 11.76 8.87 0.01
C TYR A 24 12.36 8.57 -1.38
N VAL A 25 11.54 8.17 -2.35
CA VAL A 25 11.97 7.82 -3.71
C VAL A 25 12.22 9.07 -4.56
N THR A 26 11.44 10.15 -4.41
CA THR A 26 11.58 11.36 -5.23
C THR A 26 12.64 12.31 -4.71
N ASP A 27 12.66 12.59 -3.42
CA ASP A 27 13.46 13.65 -2.81
C ASP A 27 14.53 13.10 -1.83
N GLY A 28 14.43 11.84 -1.45
CA GLY A 28 15.28 11.18 -0.47
C GLY A 28 16.34 10.28 -1.06
N ALA A 29 16.89 9.41 -0.20
CA ALA A 29 17.96 8.48 -0.54
C ALA A 29 17.53 7.39 -1.55
N GLY A 30 16.24 7.15 -1.70
CA GLY A 30 15.68 6.22 -2.69
C GLY A 30 15.71 6.72 -4.13
N SER A 31 16.00 8.01 -4.37
CA SER A 31 15.99 8.62 -5.71
C SER A 31 17.03 8.05 -6.68
N THR A 32 18.02 7.33 -6.18
CA THR A 32 19.04 6.64 -6.99
C THR A 32 18.70 5.17 -7.27
N THR A 33 17.56 4.69 -6.79
CA THR A 33 17.10 3.31 -6.99
C THR A 33 16.22 3.19 -8.24
N ALA A 34 15.98 1.96 -8.71
CA ALA A 34 15.06 1.70 -9.82
C ALA A 34 13.61 2.12 -9.52
N LEU A 35 13.24 2.34 -8.26
CA LEU A 35 11.92 2.83 -7.87
C LEU A 35 11.64 4.26 -8.37
N SER A 36 12.67 5.05 -8.68
CA SER A 36 12.52 6.39 -9.27
C SER A 36 11.91 6.38 -10.67
N ASP A 37 11.83 5.22 -11.32
CA ASP A 37 11.17 5.06 -12.62
C ASP A 37 9.67 4.77 -12.51
N ALA A 38 9.15 4.61 -11.29
CA ALA A 38 7.74 4.38 -11.03
C ALA A 38 6.95 5.69 -10.91
N GLU A 39 5.66 5.62 -11.24
CA GLU A 39 4.71 6.71 -10.99
C GLU A 39 4.01 6.53 -9.64
N PHE A 40 3.67 7.64 -8.99
CA PHE A 40 3.02 7.63 -7.69
C PHE A 40 1.78 8.53 -7.68
N MET A 41 0.62 7.95 -7.36
CA MET A 41 -0.63 8.66 -7.12
C MET A 41 -1.08 8.41 -5.69
N THR A 42 -0.94 9.42 -4.83
CA THR A 42 -1.19 9.28 -3.39
C THR A 42 -2.07 10.41 -2.87
N ARG A 43 -2.92 10.08 -1.90
CA ARG A 43 -3.69 11.04 -1.11
C ARG A 43 -3.81 10.54 0.33
N SER A 44 -3.63 11.41 1.32
CA SER A 44 -3.49 11.05 2.74
C SER A 44 -4.61 10.17 3.30
N ASP A 45 -5.83 10.39 2.84
CA ASP A 45 -7.06 9.72 3.27
C ASP A 45 -7.65 8.80 2.20
N TYR A 46 -6.91 8.47 1.14
CA TYR A 46 -7.40 7.58 0.09
C TYR A 46 -7.63 6.17 0.64
N SER A 47 -8.74 5.57 0.25
CA SER A 47 -9.23 4.33 0.85
C SER A 47 -9.76 3.34 -0.19
N TRP A 48 -9.97 2.09 0.22
CA TRP A 48 -10.68 1.11 -0.60
C TRP A 48 -12.13 1.52 -0.88
N GLY A 49 -12.77 2.19 0.11
CA GLY A 49 -14.12 2.70 -0.03
C GLY A 49 -14.21 3.72 -1.16
N GLU A 50 -13.28 4.67 -1.23
CA GLU A 50 -13.25 5.64 -2.33
C GLU A 50 -12.94 5.02 -3.67
N ALA A 51 -11.96 4.12 -3.74
CA ALA A 51 -11.68 3.38 -4.97
C ALA A 51 -12.90 2.59 -5.47
N GLN A 52 -13.73 2.06 -4.55
CA GLN A 52 -14.98 1.40 -4.90
C GLN A 52 -16.03 2.39 -5.42
N ASP A 53 -16.18 3.54 -4.78
CA ASP A 53 -17.11 4.59 -5.21
C ASP A 53 -16.73 5.13 -6.60
N GLU A 54 -15.45 5.34 -6.87
CA GLU A 54 -14.93 5.71 -8.20
C GLU A 54 -15.30 4.68 -9.28
N LEU A 55 -15.14 3.38 -8.97
CA LEU A 55 -15.52 2.30 -9.89
C LEU A 55 -17.03 2.24 -10.14
N ASN A 56 -17.84 2.78 -9.23
CA ASN A 56 -19.30 2.92 -9.36
C ASN A 56 -19.75 4.25 -10.00
N GLY A 57 -18.81 5.05 -10.50
CA GLY A 57 -19.09 6.32 -11.19
C GLY A 57 -18.94 7.56 -10.31
N GLY A 58 -18.29 7.45 -9.16
CA GLY A 58 -17.87 8.56 -8.33
C GLY A 58 -16.76 9.40 -8.97
N GLU A 59 -16.52 10.57 -8.40
CA GLU A 59 -15.45 11.47 -8.83
C GLU A 59 -14.08 10.91 -8.42
N GLY A 60 -13.01 11.28 -9.16
CA GLY A 60 -11.66 10.87 -8.87
C GLY A 60 -11.13 11.49 -7.58
N GLY A 61 -10.42 10.69 -6.78
CA GLY A 61 -9.83 11.10 -5.51
C GLY A 61 -8.31 11.19 -5.52
N LEU A 62 -7.64 10.75 -6.60
CA LEU A 62 -6.18 10.77 -6.72
C LEU A 62 -5.72 12.03 -7.44
N TRP A 63 -5.08 12.95 -6.72
CA TRP A 63 -4.64 14.21 -7.29
C TRP A 63 -3.38 14.07 -8.16
N LEU A 64 -3.49 14.44 -9.42
CA LEU A 64 -2.37 14.55 -10.36
C LEU A 64 -1.64 15.88 -10.19
N ASP A 65 -2.44 16.97 -10.06
CA ASP A 65 -2.03 18.34 -9.83
C ASP A 65 -3.15 19.09 -9.07
N ASP A 66 -2.99 20.39 -8.84
CA ASP A 66 -3.95 21.19 -8.05
C ASP A 66 -5.37 21.24 -8.62
N ASP A 67 -5.52 20.97 -9.93
CA ASP A 67 -6.80 21.10 -10.65
C ASP A 67 -7.35 19.77 -11.18
N THR A 68 -6.56 18.69 -11.13
CA THR A 68 -6.91 17.42 -11.78
C THR A 68 -6.88 16.27 -10.79
N ALA A 69 -8.04 15.72 -10.48
CA ALA A 69 -8.18 14.46 -9.75
C ALA A 69 -8.53 13.33 -10.73
N LEU A 70 -7.94 12.17 -10.53
CA LEU A 70 -8.17 10.97 -11.34
C LEU A 70 -8.81 9.88 -10.47
N THR A 71 -9.68 9.10 -11.09
CA THR A 71 -10.07 7.80 -10.52
C THR A 71 -8.92 6.79 -10.64
N VAL A 72 -8.98 5.70 -9.87
CA VAL A 72 -7.98 4.63 -9.97
C VAL A 72 -7.82 4.11 -11.41
N THR A 73 -8.92 4.03 -12.17
CA THR A 73 -8.85 3.55 -13.57
C THR A 73 -8.28 4.59 -14.52
N GLU A 74 -8.60 5.88 -14.33
CA GLU A 74 -8.02 6.97 -15.11
C GLU A 74 -6.51 7.09 -14.84
N ALA A 75 -6.06 6.87 -13.60
CA ALA A 75 -4.64 6.83 -13.27
C ALA A 75 -3.92 5.68 -13.99
N ILE A 76 -4.49 4.46 -13.98
CA ILE A 76 -3.93 3.32 -14.71
C ILE A 76 -3.82 3.63 -16.21
N ASP A 77 -4.87 4.18 -16.81
CA ASP A 77 -4.91 4.53 -18.23
C ASP A 77 -3.94 5.68 -18.57
N ARG A 78 -3.89 6.71 -17.73
CA ARG A 78 -3.02 7.90 -17.87
C ARG A 78 -1.55 7.54 -17.94
N PHE A 79 -1.09 6.64 -17.05
CA PHE A 79 0.30 6.20 -16.99
C PHE A 79 0.57 4.93 -17.81
N SER A 80 -0.44 4.40 -18.50
CA SER A 80 -0.32 3.12 -19.24
C SER A 80 0.28 2.01 -18.36
N ALA A 81 -0.17 1.95 -17.10
CA ALA A 81 0.43 1.07 -16.11
C ALA A 81 0.24 -0.41 -16.49
N THR A 82 1.32 -1.16 -16.42
CA THR A 82 1.34 -2.62 -16.58
C THR A 82 1.48 -3.34 -15.25
N LYS A 83 1.91 -2.62 -14.21
CA LYS A 83 2.08 -3.07 -12.83
C LYS A 83 1.44 -2.05 -11.90
N LEU A 84 0.58 -2.53 -11.02
CA LEU A 84 -0.06 -1.72 -9.99
C LEU A 84 0.40 -2.20 -8.62
N TYR A 85 1.05 -1.33 -7.86
CA TYR A 85 1.36 -1.52 -6.45
C TYR A 85 0.36 -0.71 -5.63
N ILE A 86 -0.45 -1.37 -4.81
CA ILE A 86 -1.50 -0.71 -4.05
C ILE A 86 -1.37 -1.04 -2.56
N GLN A 87 -1.35 0.01 -1.73
CA GLN A 87 -1.34 -0.11 -0.28
C GLN A 87 -2.43 0.78 0.28
N LEU A 88 -3.51 0.15 0.75
CA LEU A 88 -4.68 0.79 1.34
C LEU A 88 -5.22 -0.09 2.46
N GLY A 89 -6.09 0.48 3.27
CA GLY A 89 -6.78 -0.21 4.35
C GLY A 89 -6.64 0.48 5.71
N LYS A 90 -5.57 1.24 5.93
CA LYS A 90 -5.39 1.98 7.18
C LYS A 90 -6.56 2.92 7.44
N GLU A 91 -6.93 3.72 6.46
CA GLU A 91 -8.02 4.67 6.56
C GLU A 91 -9.37 3.97 6.75
N ASP A 92 -9.62 2.93 5.96
CA ASP A 92 -10.84 2.14 6.08
C ASP A 92 -11.00 1.48 7.45
N LEU A 93 -9.92 0.89 8.00
CA LEU A 93 -9.92 0.20 9.31
C LEU A 93 -10.16 1.14 10.50
N THR A 94 -9.93 2.43 10.32
CA THR A 94 -10.25 3.43 11.36
C THR A 94 -11.75 3.52 11.62
N TYR A 95 -12.57 3.24 10.61
CA TYR A 95 -14.03 3.45 10.68
C TYR A 95 -14.85 2.17 10.45
N ASN A 96 -14.23 1.09 10.00
CA ASN A 96 -14.93 -0.12 9.60
C ASN A 96 -14.25 -1.37 10.16
N ASP A 97 -15.03 -2.45 10.28
CA ASP A 97 -14.48 -3.74 10.68
C ASP A 97 -13.66 -4.40 9.54
N VAL A 98 -12.77 -5.32 9.93
CA VAL A 98 -11.84 -6.01 9.02
C VAL A 98 -12.58 -6.72 7.89
N SER A 99 -13.76 -7.31 8.17
CA SER A 99 -14.51 -8.08 7.17
C SER A 99 -15.09 -7.18 6.09
N TYR A 100 -15.59 -6.01 6.46
CA TYR A 100 -16.07 -5.00 5.52
C TYR A 100 -14.92 -4.49 4.64
N VAL A 101 -13.80 -4.07 5.25
CA VAL A 101 -12.63 -3.54 4.53
C VAL A 101 -12.07 -4.59 3.56
N THR A 102 -11.93 -5.82 4.02
CA THR A 102 -11.45 -6.92 3.17
C THR A 102 -12.38 -7.17 1.98
N SER A 103 -13.70 -7.18 2.20
CA SER A 103 -14.68 -7.39 1.14
C SER A 103 -14.65 -6.27 0.11
N THR A 104 -14.53 -5.02 0.56
CA THR A 104 -14.40 -3.84 -0.31
C THR A 104 -13.13 -3.92 -1.15
N ALA A 105 -11.98 -4.21 -0.53
CA ALA A 105 -10.70 -4.40 -1.23
C ALA A 105 -10.79 -5.49 -2.31
N GLN A 106 -11.39 -6.63 -1.98
CA GLN A 106 -11.58 -7.74 -2.92
C GLN A 106 -12.47 -7.35 -4.11
N ALA A 107 -13.54 -6.58 -3.87
CA ALA A 107 -14.42 -6.09 -4.93
C ALA A 107 -13.68 -5.16 -5.89
N VAL A 108 -12.92 -4.20 -5.35
CA VAL A 108 -12.09 -3.27 -6.14
C VAL A 108 -11.06 -4.04 -6.99
N ILE A 109 -10.28 -4.92 -6.37
CA ILE A 109 -9.26 -5.71 -7.06
C ILE A 109 -9.88 -6.56 -8.18
N SER A 110 -11.01 -7.22 -7.90
CA SER A 110 -11.73 -8.04 -8.88
C SER A 110 -12.22 -7.22 -10.09
N ALA A 111 -12.74 -6.01 -9.83
CA ALA A 111 -13.16 -5.09 -10.89
C ALA A 111 -11.96 -4.63 -11.74
N LEU A 112 -10.83 -4.29 -11.12
CA LEU A 112 -9.60 -3.92 -11.82
C LEU A 112 -9.06 -5.07 -12.66
N GLN A 113 -9.03 -6.30 -12.14
CA GLN A 113 -8.61 -7.48 -12.90
C GLN A 113 -9.54 -7.79 -14.09
N THR A 114 -10.83 -7.49 -13.95
CA THR A 114 -11.81 -7.64 -15.04
C THR A 114 -11.58 -6.62 -16.13
N LYS A 115 -11.36 -5.35 -15.77
CA LYS A 115 -11.11 -4.24 -16.71
C LYS A 115 -9.74 -4.35 -17.36
N TYR A 116 -8.72 -4.79 -16.58
CA TYR A 116 -7.32 -4.87 -17.01
C TYR A 116 -6.75 -6.29 -16.81
N PRO A 117 -7.11 -7.26 -17.68
CA PRO A 117 -6.79 -8.68 -17.46
C PRO A 117 -5.28 -9.03 -17.49
N ASN A 118 -4.46 -8.11 -18.00
CA ASN A 118 -3.00 -8.26 -18.06
C ASN A 118 -2.24 -7.42 -17.02
N LEU A 119 -2.94 -6.60 -16.24
CA LEU A 119 -2.34 -5.79 -15.19
C LEU A 119 -1.84 -6.70 -14.06
N GLU A 120 -0.56 -6.58 -13.71
CA GLU A 120 0.00 -7.24 -12.54
C GLU A 120 -0.28 -6.39 -11.31
N ILE A 121 -1.09 -6.90 -10.38
CA ILE A 121 -1.43 -6.20 -9.13
C ILE A 121 -0.63 -6.78 -7.99
N THR A 122 0.06 -5.91 -7.25
CA THR A 122 0.72 -6.24 -5.98
C THR A 122 0.06 -5.44 -4.86
N VAL A 123 -0.71 -6.16 -4.03
CA VAL A 123 -1.26 -5.59 -2.78
C VAL A 123 -0.15 -5.62 -1.75
N GLN A 124 0.08 -4.49 -1.09
CA GLN A 124 1.12 -4.37 -0.07
C GLN A 124 0.47 -4.35 1.32
N ALA A 125 1.13 -4.97 2.28
CA ALA A 125 0.68 -4.97 3.67
C ALA A 125 0.60 -3.54 4.23
N VAL A 126 -0.34 -3.29 5.12
CA VAL A 126 -0.31 -2.12 6.01
C VAL A 126 0.67 -2.40 7.13
N THR A 127 1.58 -1.47 7.43
CA THR A 127 2.47 -1.58 8.58
C THR A 127 1.70 -1.37 9.89
N PRO A 128 2.03 -2.09 10.97
CA PRO A 128 1.39 -1.90 12.27
C PRO A 128 1.74 -0.54 12.86
N MET A 129 1.03 -0.18 13.93
CA MET A 129 1.30 1.00 14.75
C MET A 129 2.33 0.70 15.84
N LEU A 130 2.81 1.72 16.54
CA LEU A 130 3.58 1.54 17.78
C LEU A 130 2.77 0.75 18.82
N GLU A 131 3.45 -0.01 19.68
CA GLU A 131 2.86 -0.98 20.62
C GLU A 131 1.74 -0.42 21.51
N TRP A 132 1.90 0.81 21.98
CA TRP A 132 0.98 1.44 22.95
C TRP A 132 -0.19 2.20 22.33
N ILE A 133 -0.39 2.08 21.01
CA ILE A 133 -1.40 2.90 20.31
C ILE A 133 -2.59 2.06 19.86
N ASP A 134 -3.77 2.58 20.17
CA ASP A 134 -5.06 2.20 19.59
C ASP A 134 -5.81 3.50 19.26
N TYR A 135 -6.17 3.69 18.00
CA TYR A 135 -6.81 4.91 17.53
C TYR A 135 -8.13 4.59 16.83
N GLN A 136 -9.27 4.86 17.52
CA GLN A 136 -10.62 4.78 16.94
C GLN A 136 -10.93 3.44 16.22
N GLY A 137 -10.43 2.32 16.73
CA GLY A 137 -10.62 1.01 16.13
C GLY A 137 -9.45 0.54 15.25
N LEU A 138 -8.60 1.46 14.79
CA LEU A 138 -7.34 1.11 14.18
C LEU A 138 -6.34 0.67 15.26
N SER A 139 -5.88 -0.55 15.17
CA SER A 139 -4.87 -1.13 16.06
C SER A 139 -3.94 -2.05 15.27
N SER A 140 -2.77 -2.35 15.81
CA SER A 140 -1.87 -3.35 15.21
C SER A 140 -2.54 -4.71 15.04
N GLY A 141 -3.47 -5.06 15.94
CA GLY A 141 -4.25 -6.30 15.86
C GLY A 141 -5.24 -6.31 14.68
N THR A 142 -5.99 -5.23 14.45
CA THR A 142 -6.90 -5.12 13.30
C THR A 142 -6.13 -5.07 11.98
N ILE A 143 -4.98 -4.39 11.95
CA ILE A 143 -4.08 -4.35 10.80
C ILE A 143 -3.55 -5.75 10.47
N ALA A 144 -3.11 -6.52 11.48
CA ALA A 144 -2.62 -7.88 11.28
C ALA A 144 -3.70 -8.80 10.70
N GLN A 145 -4.94 -8.74 11.21
CA GLN A 145 -6.07 -9.52 10.69
C GLN A 145 -6.39 -9.15 9.23
N TYR A 146 -6.38 -7.85 8.90
CA TYR A 146 -6.58 -7.39 7.53
C TYR A 146 -5.47 -7.90 6.59
N ASN A 147 -4.20 -7.78 6.98
CA ASN A 147 -3.07 -8.25 6.20
C ASN A 147 -3.15 -9.76 5.93
N GLU A 148 -3.50 -10.57 6.94
CA GLU A 148 -3.69 -12.02 6.80
C GLU A 148 -4.82 -12.36 5.82
N ALA A 149 -5.96 -11.66 5.91
CA ALA A 149 -7.08 -11.83 5.02
C ALA A 149 -6.71 -11.47 3.56
N MET A 150 -5.98 -10.38 3.35
CA MET A 150 -5.54 -9.96 2.02
C MET A 150 -4.48 -10.89 1.45
N GLN A 151 -3.54 -11.37 2.26
CA GLN A 151 -2.56 -12.38 1.86
C GLN A 151 -3.25 -13.67 1.39
N THR A 152 -4.23 -14.13 2.17
CA THR A 152 -5.04 -15.31 1.82
C THR A 152 -5.78 -15.09 0.51
N TYR A 153 -6.41 -13.94 0.33
CA TYR A 153 -7.13 -13.59 -0.89
C TYR A 153 -6.23 -13.57 -2.13
N CYS A 154 -5.02 -13.04 -2.03
CA CYS A 154 -4.09 -12.94 -3.15
C CYS A 154 -3.46 -14.28 -3.53
N THR A 155 -3.38 -15.23 -2.58
CA THR A 155 -2.67 -16.50 -2.78
C THR A 155 -3.26 -17.33 -3.94
N GLY A 156 -2.38 -17.77 -4.84
CA GLY A 156 -2.72 -18.65 -5.96
C GLY A 156 -3.50 -17.98 -7.11
N LYS A 157 -3.74 -16.68 -7.05
CA LYS A 157 -4.42 -15.95 -8.12
C LYS A 157 -3.45 -15.47 -9.20
N LYS A 158 -3.90 -15.51 -10.44
CA LYS A 158 -3.12 -15.02 -11.57
C LYS A 158 -3.02 -13.50 -11.53
N ASN A 159 -1.84 -12.96 -11.82
CA ASN A 159 -1.54 -11.52 -11.87
C ASN A 159 -1.90 -10.76 -10.59
N LEU A 160 -1.97 -11.46 -9.45
CA LEU A 160 -2.23 -10.88 -8.14
C LEU A 160 -1.24 -11.43 -7.12
N LYS A 161 -0.55 -10.54 -6.42
CA LYS A 161 0.44 -10.88 -5.40
C LYS A 161 0.17 -10.09 -4.12
N PHE A 162 0.58 -10.64 -3.00
CA PHE A 162 0.67 -9.91 -1.74
C PHE A 162 2.14 -9.74 -1.37
N LEU A 163 2.55 -8.53 -1.06
CA LEU A 163 3.89 -8.21 -0.57
C LEU A 163 3.81 -7.77 0.89
N ASN A 164 4.37 -8.59 1.77
CA ASN A 164 4.38 -8.28 3.20
C ASN A 164 5.50 -7.28 3.54
N ILE A 165 5.29 -6.01 3.28
CA ILE A 165 6.23 -4.95 3.63
C ILE A 165 6.34 -4.71 5.14
N ALA A 166 5.41 -5.26 5.94
CA ALA A 166 5.41 -5.18 7.40
C ALA A 166 6.26 -6.28 8.07
N ALA A 167 6.94 -7.13 7.29
CA ALA A 167 7.71 -8.27 7.81
C ALA A 167 8.87 -7.87 8.75
N PHE A 168 9.36 -6.63 8.68
CA PHE A 168 10.37 -6.13 9.62
C PHE A 168 9.81 -5.81 11.02
N CYS A 169 8.50 -5.75 11.17
CA CYS A 169 7.81 -5.53 12.44
C CYS A 169 7.62 -6.87 13.18
N THR A 170 8.73 -7.50 13.59
CA THR A 170 8.79 -8.89 14.07
C THR A 170 7.99 -9.16 15.34
N GLU A 171 7.73 -8.14 16.16
CA GLU A 171 6.94 -8.22 17.39
C GLU A 171 5.46 -7.87 17.18
N GLY A 172 5.06 -7.64 15.93
CA GLY A 172 3.69 -7.25 15.57
C GLY A 172 3.39 -5.76 15.74
N TYR A 173 4.41 -4.97 16.05
CA TYR A 173 4.36 -3.51 16.20
C TYR A 173 5.43 -2.85 15.36
N LEU A 174 5.20 -1.59 14.98
CA LEU A 174 6.20 -0.76 14.33
C LEU A 174 7.32 -0.46 15.33
N PRO A 175 8.59 -0.81 15.05
CA PRO A 175 9.71 -0.40 15.89
C PRO A 175 9.82 1.13 15.93
N ALA A 176 10.02 1.70 17.12
CA ALA A 176 9.99 3.15 17.34
C ALA A 176 11.04 3.91 16.50
N GLU A 177 12.18 3.29 16.24
CA GLU A 177 13.23 3.86 15.39
C GLU A 177 12.82 4.08 13.92
N TYR A 178 11.77 3.40 13.44
CA TYR A 178 11.27 3.56 12.08
C TYR A 178 10.01 4.42 11.98
N CYS A 179 9.51 4.94 13.13
CA CYS A 179 8.34 5.78 13.18
C CYS A 179 8.71 7.26 12.97
N ALA A 180 8.03 7.94 12.04
CA ALA A 180 8.23 9.37 11.78
C ALA A 180 7.41 10.26 12.70
N ASP A 181 6.33 9.75 13.27
CA ASP A 181 5.33 10.53 14.02
C ASP A 181 4.98 9.91 15.40
N PRO A 182 5.98 9.63 16.27
CA PRO A 182 5.76 8.91 17.53
C PRO A 182 4.86 9.67 18.53
N GLU A 183 4.63 10.95 18.33
CA GLU A 183 3.70 11.78 19.10
C GLU A 183 2.40 12.11 18.33
N GLY A 184 2.24 11.52 17.13
CA GLY A 184 1.09 11.73 16.25
C GLY A 184 0.24 10.47 16.11
N LEU A 185 0.04 10.00 14.86
CA LEU A 185 -0.70 8.77 14.57
C LEU A 185 0.12 7.49 14.85
N CYS A 186 1.43 7.62 15.02
CA CYS A 186 2.33 6.52 15.40
C CYS A 186 2.37 5.37 14.38
N ILE A 187 2.24 5.69 13.10
CA ILE A 187 2.15 4.71 12.02
C ILE A 187 3.02 5.06 10.80
N HIS A 188 3.36 6.34 10.58
CA HIS A 188 4.12 6.75 9.42
C HIS A 188 5.58 6.31 9.51
N LEU A 189 6.11 5.84 8.39
CA LEU A 189 7.52 5.45 8.31
C LEU A 189 8.41 6.69 8.06
N ASN A 190 9.54 6.72 8.75
CA ASN A 190 10.64 7.62 8.42
C ASN A 190 11.47 7.07 7.24
N ASP A 191 12.54 7.76 6.86
CA ASP A 191 13.38 7.36 5.73
C ASP A 191 14.01 5.98 5.91
N GLU A 192 14.38 5.59 7.13
CA GLU A 192 14.95 4.27 7.41
C GLU A 192 13.91 3.16 7.24
N GLY A 193 12.68 3.39 7.70
CA GLY A 193 11.54 2.48 7.47
C GLY A 193 11.19 2.39 5.98
N CYS A 194 11.18 3.51 5.26
CA CYS A 194 10.97 3.54 3.81
C CYS A 194 12.09 2.82 3.04
N ALA A 195 13.34 2.89 3.52
CA ALA A 195 14.46 2.14 2.94
C ALA A 195 14.26 0.62 3.05
N ILE A 196 13.74 0.13 4.18
CA ILE A 196 13.40 -1.29 4.34
C ILE A 196 12.28 -1.68 3.37
N TRP A 197 11.25 -0.87 3.25
CA TRP A 197 10.17 -1.08 2.28
C TRP A 197 10.69 -1.14 0.85
N ALA A 198 11.54 -0.17 0.46
CA ALA A 198 12.20 -0.16 -0.84
C ALA A 198 13.04 -1.42 -1.08
N ASP A 199 13.77 -1.92 -0.08
CA ASP A 199 14.54 -3.16 -0.17
C ASP A 199 13.65 -4.38 -0.48
N TYR A 200 12.45 -4.46 0.10
CA TYR A 200 11.50 -5.52 -0.24
C TYR A 200 11.00 -5.40 -1.69
N LEU A 201 10.69 -4.20 -2.15
CA LEU A 201 10.26 -3.94 -3.52
C LEU A 201 11.36 -4.26 -4.55
N LEU A 202 12.59 -3.90 -4.24
CA LEU A 202 13.77 -4.14 -5.09
C LEU A 202 14.25 -5.61 -5.06
N GLY A 203 13.71 -6.43 -4.16
CA GLY A 203 14.14 -7.80 -3.97
C GLY A 203 15.50 -7.95 -3.26
N ASN A 204 16.00 -6.87 -2.63
CA ASN A 204 17.24 -6.88 -1.85
C ASN A 204 17.06 -7.62 -0.53
N LYS A 205 15.84 -7.65 -0.02
CA LYS A 205 15.41 -8.42 1.16
C LYS A 205 14.17 -9.23 0.82
N THR A 206 14.10 -10.45 1.35
CA THR A 206 12.89 -11.27 1.28
C THR A 206 12.08 -11.05 2.56
N PRO A 207 10.80 -10.65 2.47
CA PRO A 207 9.97 -10.56 3.67
C PRO A 207 9.82 -11.97 4.26
N GLU A 208 10.33 -12.18 5.46
CA GLU A 208 10.08 -13.41 6.20
C GLU A 208 8.58 -13.52 6.52
N PRO A 209 8.00 -14.73 6.55
CA PRO A 209 6.60 -14.88 6.95
C PRO A 209 6.44 -14.37 8.38
N SER A 210 5.52 -13.44 8.59
CA SER A 210 5.17 -12.91 9.91
C SER A 210 4.84 -14.08 10.85
N SER A 211 5.56 -14.19 11.94
CA SER A 211 5.13 -15.00 13.07
C SER A 211 3.93 -14.27 13.70
N THR A 212 2.72 -14.72 13.41
CA THR A 212 1.51 -14.21 14.02
C THR A 212 1.66 -14.26 15.54
N PRO A 213 1.51 -13.15 16.28
CA PRO A 213 1.49 -13.21 17.73
C PRO A 213 0.33 -14.12 18.14
N THR A 214 0.62 -15.14 18.94
CA THR A 214 -0.42 -15.98 19.54
C THR A 214 -1.22 -15.08 20.49
N PRO A 215 -2.56 -14.99 20.35
CA PRO A 215 -3.36 -14.21 21.29
C PRO A 215 -3.21 -14.84 22.68
N THR A 216 -2.74 -14.05 23.64
CA THR A 216 -2.77 -14.38 25.08
C THR A 216 -4.11 -13.99 25.67
#